data_d79bd1c5a83363b116f341c5a549d7a7
#
_entry.id   d79bd1c5a83363b116f341c5a549d7a7
#
_cell.length_a   1.000
_cell.length_b   1.000
_cell.length_c   1.000
_cell.angle_alpha   90.00
_cell.angle_beta   90.00
_cell.angle_gamma   90.00
#
_symmetry.space_group_name_H-M   'P 1'
#
loop_
_entity.id
_entity.type
_entity.pdbx_description
1 polymer ?
#
loop_
_entity_poly.entity_id
_entity_poly.type
_entity_poly.pdbx_seq_one_letter_code
_entity_poly.pdbx_strand_id
1 'polypeptide(L)'
;IIQSIIEEYVISDLIEYVIQHEALGTGHAIQACYNHLLMNHQYKTLILSGDVPLIRVETLKKMIDLDSNCVILTATVENPYGYGRIVRKDNIFLKIQEEKDCTIEEKKISEINGGIYLIQTGYLIGDILNITNKNNQKEYYLTDIFKLLKKKNIDIDLLELKSSESYQIRGVNTIEQLGELN
;
A
#
# COMPACT_ATOMS: atom_id res chain seq x y z
N ILE A 1 -3.14 -20.08 11.81
CA ILE A 1 -3.69 -19.16 12.85
C ILE A 1 -4.51 -18.06 12.19
N ILE A 2 -3.94 -17.23 11.29
CA ILE A 2 -4.68 -16.11 10.64
C ILE A 2 -5.89 -16.65 9.88
N GLN A 3 -5.74 -17.69 9.09
CA GLN A 3 -6.82 -18.32 8.33
C GLN A 3 -7.98 -18.78 9.25
N SER A 4 -7.68 -19.47 10.35
CA SER A 4 -8.71 -19.97 11.28
C SER A 4 -9.48 -18.82 11.97
N ILE A 5 -8.83 -17.68 12.23
CA ILE A 5 -9.49 -16.50 12.80
C ILE A 5 -10.42 -15.86 11.75
N ILE A 6 -9.96 -15.70 10.51
CA ILE A 6 -10.78 -15.08 9.45
C ILE A 6 -12.01 -15.93 9.15
N GLU A 7 -11.88 -17.27 9.07
CA GLU A 7 -12.99 -18.19 8.81
C GLU A 7 -14.08 -18.16 9.89
N GLU A 8 -13.75 -17.72 11.11
CA GLU A 8 -14.72 -17.51 12.19
C GLU A 8 -15.63 -16.28 11.95
N TYR A 9 -15.12 -15.25 11.28
CA TYR A 9 -15.80 -13.94 11.16
C TYR A 9 -16.30 -13.61 9.76
N VAL A 10 -15.89 -14.34 8.71
CA VAL A 10 -16.22 -14.04 7.31
C VAL A 10 -16.73 -15.27 6.60
N ILE A 11 -17.70 -15.09 5.68
CA ILE A 11 -18.24 -16.15 4.84
C ILE A 11 -17.10 -16.71 3.97
N SER A 12 -16.73 -17.97 4.20
CA SER A 12 -15.53 -18.63 3.65
C SER A 12 -15.48 -18.66 2.11
N ASP A 13 -16.65 -18.74 1.46
CA ASP A 13 -16.74 -18.92 0.00
C ASP A 13 -16.27 -17.70 -0.82
N LEU A 14 -16.04 -16.55 -0.16
CA LEU A 14 -15.55 -15.32 -0.79
C LEU A 14 -14.05 -15.07 -0.54
N ILE A 15 -13.38 -15.97 0.18
CA ILE A 15 -11.98 -15.78 0.59
C ILE A 15 -11.11 -16.81 -0.10
N GLU A 16 -10.07 -16.34 -0.76
CA GLU A 16 -8.99 -17.15 -1.30
C GLU A 16 -7.69 -16.86 -0.56
N TYR A 17 -6.94 -17.90 -0.22
CA TYR A 17 -5.67 -17.79 0.47
C TYR A 17 -4.52 -18.07 -0.47
N VAL A 18 -3.58 -17.15 -0.56
CA VAL A 18 -2.34 -17.32 -1.32
C VAL A 18 -1.17 -17.34 -0.36
N ILE A 19 -0.33 -18.38 -0.46
CA ILE A 19 0.85 -18.51 0.40
C ILE A 19 2.03 -17.83 -0.25
N GLN A 20 2.61 -16.86 0.46
CA GLN A 20 3.93 -16.34 0.17
C GLN A 20 4.97 -17.24 0.85
N HIS A 21 5.62 -18.13 0.09
CA HIS A 21 6.54 -19.12 0.66
C HIS A 21 7.81 -18.52 1.24
N GLU A 22 8.28 -17.40 0.68
CA GLU A 22 9.44 -16.65 1.15
C GLU A 22 9.06 -15.19 1.38
N ALA A 23 9.44 -14.61 2.50
CA ALA A 23 9.13 -13.23 2.86
C ALA A 23 10.10 -12.26 2.16
N LEU A 24 9.96 -12.10 0.83
CA LEU A 24 10.83 -11.27 0.00
C LEU A 24 10.30 -9.85 -0.21
N GLY A 25 9.36 -9.38 0.61
CA GLY A 25 8.79 -8.04 0.60
C GLY A 25 7.34 -7.99 0.13
N THR A 26 6.75 -6.80 0.25
CA THR A 26 5.31 -6.55 -0.02
C THR A 26 4.95 -6.74 -1.50
N GLY A 27 5.83 -6.38 -2.40
CA GLY A 27 5.63 -6.62 -3.83
C GLY A 27 5.64 -8.11 -4.18
N HIS A 28 6.50 -8.91 -3.52
CA HIS A 28 6.53 -10.36 -3.71
C HIS A 28 5.22 -11.02 -3.22
N ALA A 29 4.58 -10.51 -2.17
CA ALA A 29 3.26 -10.97 -1.75
C ALA A 29 2.22 -10.79 -2.86
N ILE A 30 2.22 -9.63 -3.54
CA ILE A 30 1.32 -9.38 -4.68
C ILE A 30 1.70 -10.23 -5.90
N GLN A 31 3.00 -10.46 -6.14
CA GLN A 31 3.43 -11.40 -7.21
C GLN A 31 2.91 -12.82 -6.97
N ALA A 32 2.85 -13.29 -5.73
CA ALA A 32 2.25 -14.59 -5.40
C ALA A 32 0.76 -14.66 -5.81
N CYS A 33 0.04 -13.54 -5.77
CA CYS A 33 -1.36 -13.44 -6.16
C CYS A 33 -1.57 -13.27 -7.69
N TYR A 34 -0.51 -13.28 -8.50
CA TYR A 34 -0.54 -12.90 -9.92
C TYR A 34 -1.64 -13.60 -10.73
N ASN A 35 -1.79 -14.93 -10.59
CA ASN A 35 -2.78 -15.71 -11.34
C ASN A 35 -4.22 -15.31 -10.98
N HIS A 36 -4.50 -15.04 -9.72
CA HIS A 36 -5.82 -14.56 -9.25
C HIS A 36 -6.12 -13.17 -9.79
N LEU A 37 -5.12 -12.29 -9.77
CA LEU A 37 -5.23 -10.94 -10.32
C LEU A 37 -5.46 -10.97 -11.83
N LEU A 38 -4.76 -11.86 -12.55
CA LEU A 38 -4.89 -11.99 -14.00
C LEU A 38 -6.31 -12.36 -14.43
N MET A 39 -6.97 -13.25 -13.71
CA MET A 39 -8.38 -13.63 -13.95
C MET A 39 -9.36 -12.48 -13.67
N ASN A 40 -8.95 -11.49 -12.89
CA ASN A 40 -9.76 -10.35 -12.45
C ASN A 40 -9.26 -9.00 -13.01
N HIS A 41 -8.53 -9.03 -14.14
CA HIS A 41 -7.84 -7.85 -14.70
C HIS A 41 -8.76 -6.68 -15.07
N GLN A 42 -10.04 -6.90 -15.28
CA GLN A 42 -11.05 -5.88 -15.62
C GLN A 42 -11.50 -5.06 -14.40
N TYR A 43 -11.21 -5.50 -13.18
CA TYR A 43 -11.62 -4.82 -11.95
C TYR A 43 -10.51 -3.91 -11.41
N LYS A 44 -10.80 -3.19 -10.34
CA LYS A 44 -9.81 -2.50 -9.51
C LYS A 44 -9.45 -3.39 -8.32
N THR A 45 -8.16 -3.45 -7.97
CA THR A 45 -7.66 -4.13 -6.78
C THR A 45 -7.47 -3.12 -5.66
N LEU A 46 -8.16 -3.32 -4.54
CA LEU A 46 -7.90 -2.61 -3.29
C LEU A 46 -6.90 -3.44 -2.46
N ILE A 47 -5.75 -2.86 -2.20
CA ILE A 47 -4.68 -3.49 -1.42
C ILE A 47 -4.66 -2.86 -0.03
N LEU A 48 -4.75 -3.69 1.01
CA LEU A 48 -4.71 -3.28 2.41
C LEU A 48 -3.51 -3.91 3.09
N SER A 49 -2.80 -3.13 3.92
CA SER A 49 -1.78 -3.66 4.83
C SER A 49 -2.45 -4.32 6.03
N GLY A 50 -2.02 -5.54 6.37
CA GLY A 50 -2.60 -6.31 7.47
C GLY A 50 -2.28 -5.76 8.86
N ASP A 51 -1.33 -4.85 8.96
CA ASP A 51 -0.89 -4.17 10.18
C ASP A 51 -1.50 -2.77 10.39
N VAL A 52 -2.49 -2.38 9.55
CA VAL A 52 -3.20 -1.09 9.63
C VAL A 52 -4.66 -1.31 10.04
N PRO A 53 -4.93 -1.64 11.33
CA PRO A 53 -6.25 -2.12 11.75
C PRO A 53 -7.31 -1.02 11.90
N LEU A 54 -6.92 0.26 11.91
CA LEU A 54 -7.81 1.38 12.21
C LEU A 54 -8.43 2.04 10.96
N ILE A 55 -8.20 1.46 9.79
CA ILE A 55 -8.75 2.01 8.56
C ILE A 55 -10.29 1.97 8.57
N ARG A 56 -10.90 3.07 8.19
CA ARG A 56 -12.36 3.20 8.20
C ARG A 56 -12.96 2.88 6.84
N VAL A 57 -14.12 2.26 6.87
CA VAL A 57 -14.89 1.91 5.66
C VAL A 57 -15.21 3.16 4.82
N GLU A 58 -15.50 4.30 5.46
CA GLU A 58 -15.78 5.56 4.78
C GLU A 58 -14.56 6.06 3.98
N THR A 59 -13.34 5.83 4.48
CA THR A 59 -12.11 6.18 3.77
C THR A 59 -11.92 5.29 2.55
N LEU A 60 -12.13 3.98 2.70
CA LEU A 60 -12.07 3.04 1.57
C LEU A 60 -13.12 3.36 0.51
N LYS A 61 -14.34 3.70 0.90
CA LYS A 61 -15.39 4.15 -0.03
C LYS A 61 -14.96 5.39 -0.80
N LYS A 62 -14.40 6.40 -0.12
CA LYS A 62 -13.87 7.60 -0.80
C LYS A 62 -12.82 7.26 -1.85
N MET A 63 -11.93 6.28 -1.57
CA MET A 63 -10.94 5.82 -2.57
C MET A 63 -11.62 5.16 -3.78
N ILE A 64 -12.63 4.31 -3.53
CA ILE A 64 -13.35 3.58 -4.58
C ILE A 64 -14.19 4.54 -5.45
N ASP A 65 -14.78 5.57 -4.85
CA ASP A 65 -15.64 6.55 -5.52
C ASP A 65 -14.83 7.56 -6.38
N LEU A 66 -13.50 7.60 -6.22
CA LEU A 66 -12.66 8.39 -7.10
C LEU A 66 -12.65 7.78 -8.50
N ASP A 67 -12.92 8.62 -9.51
CA ASP A 67 -12.78 8.24 -10.93
C ASP A 67 -11.29 8.25 -11.33
N SER A 68 -10.55 7.31 -10.76
CA SER A 68 -9.10 7.19 -10.93
C SER A 68 -8.69 5.75 -11.17
N ASN A 69 -7.66 5.58 -11.98
CA ASN A 69 -7.05 4.27 -12.24
C ASN A 69 -6.12 3.80 -11.11
N CYS A 70 -5.61 4.75 -10.34
CA CYS A 70 -4.67 4.46 -9.27
C CYS A 70 -4.79 5.52 -8.17
N VAL A 71 -5.05 5.08 -6.93
CA VAL A 71 -5.17 5.93 -5.74
C VAL A 71 -4.25 5.41 -4.66
N ILE A 72 -3.49 6.31 -4.05
CA ILE A 72 -2.66 6.04 -2.87
C ILE A 72 -3.27 6.80 -1.69
N LEU A 73 -3.48 6.12 -0.57
CA LEU A 73 -3.86 6.77 0.68
C LEU A 73 -2.61 7.37 1.34
N THR A 74 -2.65 8.65 1.68
CA THR A 74 -1.54 9.37 2.32
C THR A 74 -2.00 10.13 3.55
N ALA A 75 -1.07 10.57 4.38
CA ALA A 75 -1.32 11.54 5.44
C ALA A 75 -0.06 12.37 5.71
N THR A 76 -0.25 13.59 6.19
CA THR A 76 0.83 14.40 6.76
C THR A 76 0.90 14.19 8.27
N VAL A 77 2.07 13.79 8.79
CA VAL A 77 2.30 13.47 10.20
C VAL A 77 3.50 14.25 10.76
N GLU A 78 3.51 14.46 12.08
CA GLU A 78 4.64 15.14 12.76
C GLU A 78 5.91 14.29 12.77
N ASN A 79 5.77 12.99 13.04
CA ASN A 79 6.89 12.05 13.02
C ASN A 79 6.70 11.01 11.90
N PRO A 80 7.34 11.22 10.74
CA PRO A 80 7.23 10.31 9.60
C PRO A 80 8.17 9.09 9.69
N TYR A 81 8.94 8.94 10.77
CA TYR A 81 9.91 7.86 10.92
C TYR A 81 9.27 6.47 10.74
N GLY A 82 9.92 5.63 9.96
CA GLY A 82 9.47 4.26 9.67
C GLY A 82 8.52 4.12 8.47
N TYR A 83 7.94 5.22 7.99
CA TYR A 83 7.03 5.19 6.85
C TYR A 83 7.74 5.48 5.52
N GLY A 84 7.20 5.01 4.42
CA GLY A 84 7.54 5.50 3.08
C GLY A 84 7.13 6.97 2.91
N ARG A 85 7.94 7.75 2.19
CA ARG A 85 7.68 9.18 1.93
C ARG A 85 7.05 9.39 0.56
N ILE A 86 6.09 10.30 0.50
CA ILE A 86 5.50 10.76 -0.77
C ILE A 86 6.42 11.83 -1.36
N VAL A 87 7.17 11.46 -2.38
CA VAL A 87 8.08 12.40 -3.05
C VAL A 87 7.34 13.10 -4.18
N ARG A 88 7.33 14.44 -4.15
CA ARG A 88 6.72 15.30 -5.15
C ARG A 88 7.77 16.21 -5.81
N LYS A 89 7.50 16.61 -7.04
CA LYS A 89 8.19 17.71 -7.73
C LYS A 89 7.12 18.63 -8.30
N ASP A 90 7.21 19.92 -8.01
CA ASP A 90 6.23 20.93 -8.46
C ASP A 90 4.77 20.51 -8.13
N ASN A 91 4.56 19.98 -6.92
CA ASN A 91 3.32 19.39 -6.41
C ASN A 91 2.82 18.13 -7.15
N ILE A 92 3.57 17.63 -8.13
CA ILE A 92 3.24 16.39 -8.87
C ILE A 92 3.87 15.19 -8.16
N PHE A 93 3.10 14.15 -7.91
CA PHE A 93 3.61 12.89 -7.37
C PHE A 93 4.66 12.28 -8.30
N LEU A 94 5.80 11.88 -7.73
CA LEU A 94 6.88 11.20 -8.45
C LEU A 94 7.03 9.73 -8.06
N LYS A 95 7.10 9.47 -6.78
CA LYS A 95 7.37 8.14 -6.22
C LYS A 95 7.03 8.08 -4.74
N ILE A 96 6.90 6.87 -4.24
CA ILE A 96 7.04 6.56 -2.81
C ILE A 96 8.50 6.15 -2.60
N GLN A 97 9.15 6.73 -1.58
CA GLN A 97 10.49 6.34 -1.17
C GLN A 97 10.45 5.68 0.19
N GLU A 98 10.85 4.43 0.27
CA GLU A 98 10.87 3.68 1.53
C GLU A 98 11.89 4.28 2.51
N GLU A 99 11.58 4.27 3.82
CA GLU A 99 12.39 4.87 4.90
C GLU A 99 13.87 4.50 4.80
N LYS A 100 14.17 3.21 4.55
CA LYS A 100 15.55 2.70 4.50
C LYS A 100 16.35 3.21 3.30
N ASP A 101 15.66 3.67 2.26
CA ASP A 101 16.24 4.15 1.02
C ASP A 101 16.12 5.67 0.85
N CYS A 102 15.55 6.37 1.85
CA CYS A 102 15.45 7.83 1.85
C CYS A 102 16.82 8.50 1.97
N THR A 103 17.04 9.51 1.16
CA THR A 103 18.10 10.51 1.37
C THR A 103 17.82 11.34 2.63
N ILE A 104 18.80 12.13 3.07
CA ILE A 104 18.62 13.05 4.22
C ILE A 104 17.49 14.04 3.97
N GLU A 105 17.35 14.54 2.72
CA GLU A 105 16.28 15.48 2.37
C GLU A 105 14.92 14.80 2.30
N GLU A 106 14.83 13.59 1.72
CA GLU A 106 13.59 12.83 1.66
C GLU A 106 13.06 12.45 3.07
N LYS A 107 13.94 12.22 4.04
CA LYS A 107 13.56 11.97 5.44
C LYS A 107 12.84 13.14 6.11
N LYS A 108 13.00 14.36 5.60
CA LYS A 108 12.33 15.57 6.11
C LYS A 108 10.88 15.70 5.61
N ILE A 109 10.50 14.90 4.62
CA ILE A 109 9.13 14.91 4.08
C ILE A 109 8.19 14.35 5.15
N SER A 110 7.16 15.11 5.49
CA SER A 110 6.14 14.73 6.47
C SER A 110 4.93 14.01 5.86
N GLU A 111 4.74 14.08 4.54
CA GLU A 111 3.70 13.31 3.85
C GLU A 111 4.15 11.86 3.69
N ILE A 112 3.40 10.95 4.29
CA ILE A 112 3.72 9.52 4.34
C ILE A 112 2.78 8.67 3.50
N ASN A 113 3.28 7.52 3.10
CA ASN A 113 2.52 6.44 2.48
C ASN A 113 1.69 5.70 3.53
N GLY A 114 0.38 5.61 3.32
CA GLY A 114 -0.54 4.92 4.22
C GLY A 114 -0.60 3.40 4.05
N GLY A 115 0.13 2.84 3.07
CA GLY A 115 0.15 1.39 2.83
C GLY A 115 -1.15 0.83 2.24
N ILE A 116 -2.06 1.69 1.81
CA ILE A 116 -3.36 1.32 1.24
C ILE A 116 -3.47 1.90 -0.16
N TYR A 117 -3.84 1.05 -1.12
CA TYR A 117 -3.83 1.39 -2.54
C TYR A 117 -5.05 0.85 -3.25
N LEU A 118 -5.59 1.64 -4.19
CA LEU A 118 -6.56 1.18 -5.17
C LEU A 118 -5.92 1.29 -6.55
N ILE A 119 -5.84 0.19 -7.30
CA ILE A 119 -5.15 0.16 -8.59
C ILE A 119 -6.02 -0.62 -9.58
N GLN A 120 -6.19 -0.08 -10.79
CA GLN A 120 -6.75 -0.86 -11.90
C GLN A 120 -5.92 -2.13 -12.09
N THR A 121 -6.53 -3.30 -11.93
CA THR A 121 -5.82 -4.58 -11.86
C THR A 121 -4.97 -4.83 -13.11
N GLY A 122 -5.45 -4.41 -14.29
CA GLY A 122 -4.68 -4.53 -15.53
C GLY A 122 -3.33 -3.79 -15.49
N TYR A 123 -3.25 -2.63 -14.83
CA TYR A 123 -1.98 -1.92 -14.64
C TYR A 123 -1.08 -2.62 -13.62
N LEU A 124 -1.67 -3.12 -12.53
CA LEU A 124 -0.93 -3.84 -11.50
C LEU A 124 -0.24 -5.08 -12.08
N ILE A 125 -0.97 -5.97 -12.76
CA ILE A 125 -0.42 -7.18 -13.37
C ILE A 125 0.57 -6.89 -14.49
N GLY A 126 0.40 -5.79 -15.21
CA GLY A 126 1.29 -5.38 -16.31
C GLY A 126 2.71 -5.05 -15.85
N ASP A 127 2.91 -4.71 -14.57
CA ASP A 127 4.21 -4.25 -14.05
C ASP A 127 4.66 -4.93 -12.77
N ILE A 128 3.80 -5.66 -12.04
CA ILE A 128 4.17 -6.25 -10.75
C ILE A 128 5.35 -7.22 -10.86
N LEU A 129 5.51 -7.92 -11.98
CA LEU A 129 6.64 -8.80 -12.22
C LEU A 129 7.93 -8.06 -12.63
N ASN A 130 7.84 -6.75 -12.93
CA ASN A 130 8.95 -5.90 -13.33
C ASN A 130 9.61 -5.17 -12.15
N ILE A 131 9.02 -5.21 -10.96
CA ILE A 131 9.67 -4.65 -9.76
C ILE A 131 10.91 -5.46 -9.40
N THR A 132 11.90 -4.78 -8.84
CA THR A 132 13.18 -5.41 -8.50
C THR A 132 13.47 -5.24 -7.02
N ASN A 133 14.39 -6.06 -6.50
CA ASN A 133 14.87 -5.98 -5.11
C ASN A 133 16.20 -5.23 -4.97
N LYS A 134 16.52 -4.34 -5.91
CA LYS A 134 17.75 -3.53 -5.91
C LYS A 134 17.62 -2.32 -4.99
N ASN A 135 17.46 -2.57 -3.69
CA ASN A 135 17.32 -1.58 -2.62
C ASN A 135 18.08 -2.04 -1.37
N ASN A 136 18.12 -1.22 -0.33
CA ASN A 136 18.88 -1.49 0.89
C ASN A 136 18.42 -2.74 1.64
N GLN A 137 17.14 -3.09 1.56
CA GLN A 137 16.58 -4.28 2.22
C GLN A 137 16.63 -5.54 1.36
N LYS A 138 16.97 -5.42 0.06
CA LYS A 138 16.93 -6.51 -0.94
C LYS A 138 15.54 -7.14 -1.06
N GLU A 139 14.49 -6.34 -0.90
CA GLU A 139 13.09 -6.74 -0.94
C GLU A 139 12.38 -6.20 -2.18
N TYR A 140 11.38 -6.92 -2.65
CA TYR A 140 10.47 -6.44 -3.69
C TYR A 140 9.46 -5.49 -3.05
N TYR A 141 9.67 -4.18 -3.17
CA TYR A 141 8.74 -3.19 -2.64
C TYR A 141 7.54 -3.02 -3.56
N LEU A 142 6.34 -3.20 -3.04
CA LEU A 142 5.12 -2.91 -3.80
C LEU A 142 5.08 -1.45 -4.27
N THR A 143 5.64 -0.55 -3.47
CA THR A 143 5.69 0.89 -3.76
C THR A 143 6.46 1.25 -5.03
N ASP A 144 7.34 0.37 -5.52
CA ASP A 144 8.04 0.58 -6.80
C ASP A 144 7.09 0.50 -8.01
N ILE A 145 5.90 -0.13 -7.87
CA ILE A 145 4.89 -0.18 -8.94
C ILE A 145 4.48 1.22 -9.40
N PHE A 146 4.30 2.16 -8.45
CA PHE A 146 3.87 3.53 -8.76
C PHE A 146 4.89 4.29 -9.61
N LYS A 147 6.18 4.03 -9.40
CA LYS A 147 7.26 4.58 -10.23
C LYS A 147 7.22 4.02 -11.65
N LEU A 148 6.88 2.74 -11.82
CA LEU A 148 6.72 2.12 -13.13
C LEU A 148 5.48 2.66 -13.85
N LEU A 149 4.34 2.75 -13.16
CA LEU A 149 3.11 3.33 -13.70
C LEU A 149 3.30 4.79 -14.11
N LYS A 150 4.00 5.58 -13.30
CA LYS A 150 4.31 6.98 -13.62
C LYS A 150 5.16 7.12 -14.88
N LYS A 151 6.13 6.23 -15.10
CA LYS A 151 6.93 6.20 -16.35
C LYS A 151 6.08 5.91 -17.59
N LYS A 152 4.94 5.25 -17.44
CA LYS A 152 3.96 4.97 -18.51
C LYS A 152 2.91 6.07 -18.65
N ASN A 153 3.08 7.20 -17.96
CA ASN A 153 2.12 8.31 -17.92
C ASN A 153 0.73 7.91 -17.38
N ILE A 154 0.67 6.92 -16.51
CA ILE A 154 -0.56 6.60 -15.78
C ILE A 154 -0.73 7.62 -14.65
N ASP A 155 -1.91 8.21 -14.59
CA ASP A 155 -2.26 9.15 -13.53
C ASP A 155 -2.44 8.41 -12.21
N ILE A 156 -1.87 9.00 -11.15
CA ILE A 156 -1.90 8.48 -9.79
C ILE A 156 -2.44 9.60 -8.90
N ASP A 157 -3.60 9.37 -8.33
CA ASP A 157 -4.22 10.28 -7.38
C ASP A 157 -3.78 9.95 -5.95
N LEU A 158 -3.65 10.98 -5.14
CA LEU A 158 -3.36 10.87 -3.73
C LEU A 158 -4.59 11.30 -2.94
N LEU A 159 -5.14 10.39 -2.13
CA LEU A 159 -6.16 10.72 -1.15
C LEU A 159 -5.47 11.00 0.18
N GLU A 160 -5.28 12.28 0.50
CA GLU A 160 -4.68 12.68 1.77
C GLU A 160 -5.72 12.71 2.88
N LEU A 161 -5.45 11.99 3.97
CA LEU A 161 -6.24 12.06 5.19
C LEU A 161 -6.03 13.41 5.90
N LYS A 162 -7.10 13.96 6.47
CA LYS A 162 -6.97 15.10 7.39
C LYS A 162 -6.09 14.72 8.58
N SER A 163 -5.40 15.69 9.18
CA SER A 163 -4.55 15.43 10.36
C SER A 163 -5.30 14.72 11.51
N SER A 164 -6.58 15.04 11.71
CA SER A 164 -7.44 14.38 12.71
C SER A 164 -7.80 12.93 12.37
N GLU A 165 -7.55 12.49 11.13
CA GLU A 165 -7.88 11.16 10.62
C GLU A 165 -6.62 10.33 10.35
N SER A 166 -5.41 10.91 10.52
CA SER A 166 -4.14 10.24 10.22
C SER A 166 -3.88 8.98 11.04
N TYR A 167 -4.54 8.84 12.20
CA TYR A 167 -4.50 7.62 13.02
C TYR A 167 -4.93 6.37 12.24
N GLN A 168 -5.76 6.51 11.21
CA GLN A 168 -6.27 5.39 10.41
C GLN A 168 -5.18 4.60 9.68
N ILE A 169 -4.03 5.24 9.38
CA ILE A 169 -2.89 4.59 8.71
C ILE A 169 -1.75 4.28 9.68
N ARG A 170 -2.02 4.31 10.99
CA ARG A 170 -1.03 3.92 11.99
C ARG A 170 -0.83 2.40 11.95
N GLY A 171 0.38 1.98 11.60
CA GLY A 171 0.78 0.58 11.64
C GLY A 171 0.96 0.09 13.07
N VAL A 172 0.62 -1.17 13.31
CA VAL A 172 0.77 -1.88 14.60
C VAL A 172 1.72 -3.04 14.40
N ASN A 173 2.94 -2.90 14.92
CA ASN A 173 4.01 -3.89 14.75
C ASN A 173 4.38 -4.58 16.07
N THR A 174 3.91 -4.08 17.23
CA THR A 174 4.20 -4.64 18.53
C THR A 174 2.95 -4.77 19.40
N ILE A 175 3.01 -5.62 20.42
CA ILE A 175 1.92 -5.80 21.40
C ILE A 175 1.64 -4.50 22.16
N GLU A 176 2.70 -3.72 22.46
CA GLU A 176 2.58 -2.43 23.14
C GLU A 176 1.78 -1.46 22.26
N GLN A 177 2.11 -1.37 20.95
CA GLN A 177 1.35 -0.54 20.00
C GLN A 177 -0.10 -0.97 19.86
N LEU A 178 -0.38 -2.29 19.93
CA LEU A 178 -1.74 -2.80 19.94
C LEU A 178 -2.50 -2.37 21.22
N GLY A 179 -1.83 -2.39 22.37
CA GLY A 179 -2.40 -1.94 23.64
C GLY A 179 -2.75 -0.45 23.68
N GLU A 180 -2.06 0.39 22.90
CA GLU A 180 -2.36 1.83 22.77
C GLU A 180 -3.60 2.13 21.92
N LEU A 181 -4.16 1.16 21.22
CA LEU A 181 -5.36 1.31 20.40
C LEU A 181 -6.67 1.09 21.16
N ASN A 182 -6.60 0.63 22.44
CA ASN A 182 -7.77 0.33 23.28
C ASN A 182 -8.19 1.52 24.13
#